data_7d8f058610b511dbf61cd4df60aeff0f
#
_entry.id   7d8f058610b511dbf61cd4df60aeff0f
#
_cell.length_a   1.000
_cell.length_b   1.000
_cell.length_c   1.000
_cell.angle_alpha   90.00
_cell.angle_beta   90.00
_cell.angle_gamma   90.00
#
_symmetry.space_group_name_H-M   'P 1'
#
loop_
_entity.id
_entity.type
_entity.pdbx_description
1 polymer ?
#
loop_
_entity_poly.entity_id
_entity_poly.type
_entity_poly.pdbx_seq_one_letter_code
_entity_poly.pdbx_strand_id
1 'polypeptide(L)'
;SASYFTIDHKTLVATPYKITGTVWQSSDLANSNLLVSGNRPSAITTDVISKNIPVETGDNKINIYPNPVTNNQFTIQFSQLDAGNYTLQLTDVMGRQVMQRSLSINGDNQFQNIKLNSAVSRGVYMIKVTDVNGKVVYSSKMVLQ
;
A
#
# COMPACT_ATOMS: atom_id res chain seq x y z
N SER A 1 12.01 -35.11 -12.32
CA SER A 1 13.47 -34.99 -12.22
C SER A 1 13.95 -33.92 -13.21
N ALA A 2 14.70 -32.95 -12.71
CA ALA A 2 15.29 -31.93 -13.53
C ALA A 2 16.57 -32.47 -14.20
N SER A 3 16.68 -32.33 -15.49
CA SER A 3 17.86 -32.70 -16.26
C SER A 3 18.63 -31.42 -16.64
N TYR A 4 19.91 -31.40 -16.35
CA TYR A 4 20.80 -30.29 -16.67
C TYR A 4 21.70 -30.70 -17.83
N PHE A 5 22.01 -29.74 -18.70
CA PHE A 5 22.84 -29.94 -19.85
C PHE A 5 23.91 -28.84 -19.96
N THR A 6 25.10 -29.20 -20.34
CA THR A 6 26.10 -28.25 -20.82
C THR A 6 26.04 -28.18 -22.35
N ILE A 7 26.05 -26.96 -22.88
CA ILE A 7 26.03 -26.73 -24.32
C ILE A 7 27.42 -26.24 -24.75
N ASP A 8 28.05 -26.97 -25.66
CA ASP A 8 29.28 -26.49 -26.30
C ASP A 8 28.90 -25.38 -27.30
N HIS A 9 29.43 -24.20 -27.09
CA HIS A 9 29.09 -23.01 -27.88
C HIS A 9 29.65 -23.04 -29.32
N LYS A 10 30.59 -23.96 -29.62
CA LYS A 10 31.16 -24.12 -30.96
C LYS A 10 30.43 -25.18 -31.78
N THR A 11 30.06 -26.27 -31.13
CA THR A 11 29.44 -27.41 -31.81
C THR A 11 27.92 -27.46 -31.62
N LEU A 12 27.36 -26.63 -30.72
CA LEU A 12 25.97 -26.59 -30.34
C LEU A 12 25.42 -27.97 -29.84
N VAL A 13 26.32 -28.84 -29.41
CA VAL A 13 25.94 -30.13 -28.84
C VAL A 13 25.65 -29.99 -27.35
N ALA A 14 24.48 -30.48 -26.96
CA ALA A 14 24.06 -30.53 -25.53
C ALA A 14 24.48 -31.88 -24.93
N THR A 15 25.33 -31.86 -23.92
CA THR A 15 25.70 -33.06 -23.15
C THR A 15 25.03 -33.06 -21.77
N PRO A 16 24.44 -34.20 -21.37
CA PRO A 16 23.84 -34.32 -20.04
C PRO A 16 24.87 -34.08 -18.95
N TYR A 17 24.57 -33.19 -18.01
CA TYR A 17 25.40 -32.93 -16.84
C TYR A 17 24.86 -33.66 -15.63
N LYS A 18 25.65 -34.55 -15.04
CA LYS A 18 25.28 -35.26 -13.84
C LYS A 18 25.71 -34.47 -12.61
N ILE A 19 24.76 -33.93 -11.88
CA ILE A 19 25.04 -33.24 -10.61
C ILE A 19 25.19 -34.29 -9.52
N THR A 20 26.37 -34.38 -8.94
CA THR A 20 26.63 -35.13 -7.71
C THR A 20 26.59 -34.16 -6.55
N GLY A 21 25.44 -34.01 -5.91
CA GLY A 21 25.24 -33.08 -4.78
C GLY A 21 23.78 -32.63 -4.65
N THR A 22 23.54 -31.72 -3.74
CA THR A 22 22.20 -31.18 -3.49
C THR A 22 21.75 -30.34 -4.69
N VAL A 23 20.68 -30.76 -5.34
CA VAL A 23 20.11 -30.06 -6.49
C VAL A 23 19.30 -28.86 -6.01
N TRP A 24 19.61 -27.70 -6.51
CA TRP A 24 18.82 -26.49 -6.28
C TRP A 24 17.54 -26.54 -7.10
N GLN A 25 16.41 -26.48 -6.42
CA GLN A 25 15.13 -26.26 -7.06
C GLN A 25 14.74 -24.80 -6.88
N SER A 26 15.10 -23.98 -7.83
CA SER A 26 14.61 -22.61 -7.90
C SER A 26 13.84 -22.44 -9.20
N SER A 27 12.60 -22.08 -9.10
CA SER A 27 11.72 -21.81 -10.24
C SER A 27 11.77 -20.34 -10.68
N ASP A 28 12.47 -19.50 -9.93
CA ASP A 28 12.50 -18.05 -10.17
C ASP A 28 13.92 -17.49 -9.99
N LEU A 29 14.56 -17.17 -11.11
CA LEU A 29 15.89 -16.54 -11.15
C LEU A 29 15.85 -15.05 -10.79
N ALA A 30 14.69 -14.46 -10.66
CA ALA A 30 14.50 -13.05 -10.30
C ALA A 30 14.38 -12.80 -8.79
N ASN A 31 14.42 -13.87 -7.98
CA ASN A 31 14.30 -13.73 -6.54
C ASN A 31 15.68 -13.50 -5.89
N SER A 32 15.81 -12.40 -5.17
CA SER A 32 17.03 -12.01 -4.44
C SER A 32 17.49 -13.01 -3.36
N ASN A 33 16.72 -14.06 -3.10
CA ASN A 33 17.05 -15.13 -2.16
C ASN A 33 17.97 -16.23 -2.71
N LEU A 34 18.48 -16.08 -3.91
CA LEU A 34 19.27 -17.10 -4.60
C LEU A 34 20.64 -17.38 -3.98
N LEU A 35 21.12 -16.56 -3.07
CA LEU A 35 22.48 -16.63 -2.55
C LEU A 35 22.60 -17.02 -1.07
N VAL A 36 21.51 -17.36 -0.42
CA VAL A 36 21.57 -17.80 0.97
C VAL A 36 21.56 -19.34 1.04
N SER A 37 22.75 -19.91 1.02
CA SER A 37 22.98 -21.30 1.40
C SER A 37 22.81 -21.44 2.92
N GLY A 38 21.87 -22.22 3.33
CA GLY A 38 21.69 -22.62 4.73
C GLY A 38 20.55 -21.89 5.44
N ASN A 39 19.63 -22.66 5.94
CA ASN A 39 18.44 -22.30 6.73
C ASN A 39 17.56 -21.24 6.07
N ARG A 40 16.61 -21.70 5.28
CA ARG A 40 15.39 -20.91 5.09
C ARG A 40 14.83 -20.63 6.48
N PRO A 41 14.71 -19.38 6.92
CA PRO A 41 13.80 -19.11 8.00
C PRO A 41 12.44 -19.63 7.51
N SER A 42 11.85 -20.57 8.24
CA SER A 42 10.49 -21.02 8.01
C SER A 42 9.65 -19.80 7.70
N ALA A 43 8.94 -19.89 6.59
CA ALA A 43 7.87 -19.02 6.17
C ALA A 43 7.86 -17.70 6.97
N ILE A 44 8.21 -16.60 6.31
CA ILE A 44 7.75 -15.29 6.77
C ILE A 44 6.24 -15.48 6.85
N THR A 45 5.76 -15.74 8.07
CA THR A 45 4.35 -15.79 8.33
C THR A 45 3.80 -14.47 7.83
N THR A 46 2.83 -14.54 6.98
CA THR A 46 2.06 -13.44 6.39
C THR A 46 1.52 -12.45 7.44
N ASP A 47 1.71 -12.74 8.71
CA ASP A 47 1.27 -11.93 9.84
C ASP A 47 2.00 -10.58 9.98
N VAL A 48 3.20 -10.41 9.43
CA VAL A 48 3.96 -9.16 9.60
C VAL A 48 3.61 -8.12 8.53
N ILE A 49 3.14 -8.55 7.36
CA ILE A 49 2.74 -7.63 6.29
C ILE A 49 1.27 -7.23 6.43
N SER A 50 0.45 -8.08 7.09
CA SER A 50 -0.97 -7.81 7.27
C SER A 50 -1.27 -6.71 8.30
N LYS A 51 -0.29 -6.30 9.11
CA LYS A 51 -0.54 -5.42 10.26
C LYS A 51 -0.44 -3.92 9.95
N ASN A 52 0.03 -3.52 8.78
CA ASN A 52 0.25 -2.11 8.44
C ASN A 52 -0.23 -1.67 7.06
N ILE A 53 -0.89 -2.53 6.30
CA ILE A 53 -1.65 -2.06 5.15
C ILE A 53 -3.02 -1.69 5.71
N PRO A 54 -3.44 -0.42 5.64
CA PRO A 54 -4.84 -0.09 5.91
C PRO A 54 -5.66 -0.81 4.84
N VAL A 55 -6.09 -2.02 5.15
CA VAL A 55 -7.19 -2.65 4.44
C VAL A 55 -8.35 -1.68 4.62
N GLU A 56 -8.96 -1.26 3.52
CA GLU A 56 -10.28 -0.65 3.59
C GLU A 56 -11.19 -1.62 4.35
N THR A 57 -11.21 -1.47 5.66
CA THR A 57 -12.15 -2.19 6.50
C THR A 57 -13.50 -1.58 6.16
N GLY A 58 -14.34 -2.36 5.51
CA GLY A 58 -15.61 -1.96 4.93
C GLY A 58 -16.70 -1.50 5.91
N ASP A 59 -16.34 -0.86 6.98
CA ASP A 59 -17.24 0.00 7.74
C ASP A 59 -17.19 1.38 7.08
N ASN A 60 -18.17 1.66 6.24
CA ASN A 60 -18.36 2.93 5.52
C ASN A 60 -18.65 4.11 6.47
N LYS A 61 -17.87 4.24 7.54
CA LYS A 61 -18.02 5.32 8.52
C LYS A 61 -17.52 6.66 7.99
N ILE A 62 -16.65 6.64 6.98
CA ILE A 62 -16.12 7.84 6.35
C ILE A 62 -16.23 7.69 4.84
N ASN A 63 -16.90 8.65 4.19
CA ASN A 63 -17.03 8.73 2.74
C ASN A 63 -16.47 10.06 2.24
N ILE A 64 -15.82 10.04 1.09
CA ILE A 64 -15.23 11.23 0.46
C ILE A 64 -15.78 11.36 -0.95
N TYR A 65 -16.33 12.53 -1.25
CA TYR A 65 -16.88 12.81 -2.58
C TYR A 65 -16.79 14.29 -2.96
N PRO A 66 -16.73 14.59 -4.25
CA PRO A 66 -16.54 13.65 -5.34
C PRO A 66 -15.11 13.07 -5.34
N ASN A 67 -14.97 11.86 -5.85
CA ASN A 67 -13.68 11.28 -6.20
C ASN A 67 -13.79 10.68 -7.61
N PRO A 68 -13.23 11.27 -8.65
CA PRO A 68 -12.23 12.37 -8.65
C PRO A 68 -12.75 13.70 -8.15
N VAL A 69 -11.84 14.45 -7.49
CA VAL A 69 -12.10 15.81 -7.01
C VAL A 69 -11.92 16.79 -8.14
N THR A 70 -12.95 17.59 -8.39
CA THR A 70 -12.93 18.73 -9.30
C THR A 70 -13.02 20.03 -8.49
N ASN A 71 -12.51 21.13 -9.03
CA ASN A 71 -12.60 22.46 -8.39
C ASN A 71 -11.87 22.57 -7.02
N ASN A 72 -10.86 21.73 -6.77
CA ASN A 72 -10.08 21.76 -5.53
C ASN A 72 -10.93 21.70 -4.24
N GLN A 73 -12.07 21.04 -4.29
CA GLN A 73 -12.98 20.96 -3.17
C GLN A 73 -13.62 19.59 -3.10
N PHE A 74 -13.70 19.02 -1.88
CA PHE A 74 -14.37 17.75 -1.63
C PHE A 74 -15.08 17.78 -0.27
N THR A 75 -16.03 16.91 -0.12
CA THR A 75 -16.79 16.73 1.13
C THR A 75 -16.41 15.41 1.77
N ILE A 76 -16.20 15.43 3.06
CA ILE A 76 -16.06 14.23 3.88
C ILE A 76 -17.35 14.07 4.68
N GLN A 77 -17.95 12.91 4.55
CA GLN A 77 -19.07 12.48 5.39
C GLN A 77 -18.54 11.54 6.46
N PHE A 78 -18.85 11.85 7.69
CA PHE A 78 -18.59 11.02 8.85
C PHE A 78 -19.91 10.41 9.32
N SER A 79 -19.96 9.09 9.48
CA SER A 79 -21.12 8.35 9.95
C SER A 79 -20.69 7.44 11.09
N GLN A 80 -21.39 7.50 12.23
CA GLN A 80 -21.18 6.59 13.36
C GLN A 80 -19.72 6.56 13.88
N LEU A 81 -19.03 7.70 13.84
CA LEU A 81 -17.75 7.89 14.51
C LEU A 81 -17.97 8.40 15.93
N ASP A 82 -17.10 8.00 16.84
CA ASP A 82 -17.10 8.54 18.19
C ASP A 82 -16.85 10.04 18.16
N ALA A 83 -17.52 10.77 19.04
CA ALA A 83 -17.28 12.20 19.19
C ALA A 83 -15.82 12.44 19.62
N GLY A 84 -15.14 13.37 18.97
CA GLY A 84 -13.74 13.64 19.26
C GLY A 84 -13.06 14.49 18.22
N ASN A 85 -11.77 14.71 18.44
CA ASN A 85 -10.92 15.42 17.49
C ASN A 85 -10.17 14.42 16.61
N TYR A 86 -10.23 14.66 15.32
CA TYR A 86 -9.57 13.87 14.30
C TYR A 86 -8.62 14.73 13.48
N THR A 87 -7.61 14.13 12.94
CA THR A 87 -6.68 14.80 12.03
C THR A 87 -6.82 14.23 10.63
N LEU A 88 -7.18 15.09 9.70
CA LEU A 88 -7.17 14.82 8.26
C LEU A 88 -5.80 15.17 7.70
N GLN A 89 -5.19 14.23 7.00
CA GLN A 89 -3.91 14.41 6.33
C GLN A 89 -4.01 13.99 4.88
N LEU A 90 -3.44 14.82 4.00
CA LEU A 90 -3.31 14.54 2.56
C LEU A 90 -1.83 14.46 2.21
N THR A 91 -1.42 13.37 1.58
CA THR A 91 -0.04 13.15 1.13
C THR A 91 -0.01 12.86 -0.36
N ASP A 92 1.03 13.29 -1.04
CA ASP A 92 1.27 12.93 -2.45
C ASP A 92 1.86 11.52 -2.59
N VAL A 93 2.05 11.07 -3.82
CA VAL A 93 2.63 9.75 -4.14
C VAL A 93 4.08 9.60 -3.67
N MET A 94 4.77 10.69 -3.39
CA MET A 94 6.13 10.70 -2.83
C MET A 94 6.13 10.63 -1.29
N GLY A 95 4.95 10.59 -0.67
CA GLY A 95 4.79 10.60 0.79
C GLY A 95 4.91 12.00 1.43
N ARG A 96 4.98 13.07 0.64
CA ARG A 96 5.05 14.44 1.16
C ARG A 96 3.65 14.87 1.61
N GLN A 97 3.58 15.42 2.80
CA GLN A 97 2.34 16.01 3.32
C GLN A 97 2.02 17.31 2.59
N VAL A 98 0.88 17.36 1.92
CA VAL A 98 0.39 18.57 1.20
C VAL A 98 -0.65 19.34 1.98
N MET A 99 -1.37 18.66 2.89
CA MET A 99 -2.36 19.30 3.76
C MET A 99 -2.51 18.52 5.06
N GLN A 100 -2.74 19.26 6.14
CA GLN A 100 -3.19 18.71 7.41
C GLN A 100 -4.27 19.62 8.00
N ARG A 101 -5.32 19.02 8.56
CA ARG A 101 -6.42 19.76 9.18
C ARG A 101 -7.00 19.00 10.35
N SER A 102 -7.23 19.69 11.45
CA SER A 102 -7.99 19.14 12.58
C SER A 102 -9.49 19.26 12.31
N LEU A 103 -10.22 18.21 12.64
CA LEU A 103 -11.66 18.11 12.49
C LEU A 103 -12.26 17.73 13.85
N SER A 104 -13.28 18.46 14.27
CA SER A 104 -14.07 18.10 15.45
C SER A 104 -15.34 17.39 15.01
N ILE A 105 -15.54 16.18 15.49
CA ILE A 105 -16.68 15.32 15.18
C ILE A 105 -17.54 15.16 16.41
N ASN A 106 -18.83 15.35 16.25
CA ASN A 106 -19.81 15.32 17.36
C ASN A 106 -20.55 13.97 17.48
N GLY A 107 -20.11 12.96 16.73
CA GLY A 107 -20.58 11.58 16.86
C GLY A 107 -21.62 11.13 15.81
N ASP A 108 -22.53 11.98 15.38
CA ASP A 108 -23.55 11.66 14.39
C ASP A 108 -23.10 11.98 12.95
N ASN A 109 -23.97 11.70 11.99
CA ASN A 109 -23.71 12.00 10.57
C ASN A 109 -23.33 13.47 10.39
N GLN A 110 -22.06 13.70 10.09
CA GLN A 110 -21.50 15.04 9.93
C GLN A 110 -20.81 15.17 8.58
N PHE A 111 -21.00 16.33 7.97
CA PHE A 111 -20.37 16.67 6.69
C PHE A 111 -19.35 17.79 6.91
N GLN A 112 -18.16 17.61 6.35
CA GLN A 112 -17.11 18.61 6.38
C GLN A 112 -16.68 18.93 4.93
N ASN A 113 -16.80 20.19 4.56
CA ASN A 113 -16.35 20.65 3.27
C ASN A 113 -14.88 21.08 3.36
N ILE A 114 -14.05 20.47 2.56
CA ILE A 114 -12.60 20.71 2.53
C ILE A 114 -12.22 21.37 1.21
N LYS A 115 -11.66 22.56 1.32
CA LYS A 115 -11.09 23.29 0.18
C LYS A 115 -9.58 23.11 0.20
N LEU A 116 -9.05 22.65 -0.91
CA LEU A 116 -7.60 22.54 -1.14
C LEU A 116 -7.04 23.89 -1.57
N ASN A 117 -5.78 24.11 -1.23
CA ASN A 117 -5.07 25.27 -1.76
C ASN A 117 -4.90 25.13 -3.28
N SER A 118 -5.01 26.21 -4.02
CA SER A 118 -4.80 26.24 -5.47
C SER A 118 -3.38 25.82 -5.91
N ALA A 119 -2.42 25.81 -4.98
CA ALA A 119 -1.07 25.28 -5.23
C ALA A 119 -0.99 23.74 -5.27
N VAL A 120 -2.06 23.01 -4.89
CA VAL A 120 -2.09 21.56 -4.96
C VAL A 120 -2.31 21.15 -6.42
N SER A 121 -1.33 20.45 -6.99
CA SER A 121 -1.36 20.02 -8.39
C SER A 121 -2.36 18.90 -8.62
N ARG A 122 -2.80 18.73 -9.87
CA ARG A 122 -3.58 17.57 -10.29
C ARG A 122 -2.75 16.29 -10.11
N GLY A 123 -3.39 15.23 -9.69
CA GLY A 123 -2.67 13.98 -9.45
C GLY A 123 -3.38 13.04 -8.47
N VAL A 124 -2.63 12.04 -8.04
CA VAL A 124 -3.09 11.03 -7.08
C VAL A 124 -2.53 11.36 -5.70
N TYR A 125 -3.39 11.31 -4.71
CA TYR A 125 -3.07 11.59 -3.32
C TYR A 125 -3.61 10.49 -2.42
N MET A 126 -2.95 10.30 -1.28
CA MET A 126 -3.45 9.48 -0.19
C MET A 126 -4.07 10.39 0.86
N ILE A 127 -5.32 10.11 1.21
CA ILE A 127 -6.02 10.78 2.29
C ILE A 127 -6.07 9.84 3.49
N LYS A 128 -5.79 10.38 4.67
CA LYS A 128 -5.76 9.64 5.91
C LYS A 128 -6.46 10.44 7.01
N VAL A 129 -7.28 9.77 7.80
CA VAL A 129 -7.89 10.33 9.01
C VAL A 129 -7.38 9.55 10.21
N THR A 130 -6.90 10.25 11.21
CA THR A 130 -6.42 9.67 12.47
C THR A 130 -7.19 10.24 13.65
N ASP A 131 -7.36 9.44 14.70
CA ASP A 131 -7.89 9.88 15.98
C ASP A 131 -6.83 10.65 16.80
N VAL A 132 -7.20 11.07 18.00
CA VAL A 132 -6.31 11.79 18.94
C VAL A 132 -5.10 10.96 19.39
N ASN A 133 -5.19 9.63 19.32
CA ASN A 133 -4.13 8.70 19.69
C ASN A 133 -3.20 8.40 18.52
N GLY A 134 -3.44 9.01 17.35
CA GLY A 134 -2.69 8.74 16.13
C GLY A 134 -3.08 7.44 15.41
N LYS A 135 -4.15 6.76 15.86
CA LYS A 135 -4.67 5.57 15.20
C LYS A 135 -5.35 5.97 13.90
N VAL A 136 -5.01 5.29 12.82
CA VAL A 136 -5.65 5.50 11.52
C VAL A 136 -7.06 4.90 11.57
N VAL A 137 -8.07 5.74 11.38
CA VAL A 137 -9.49 5.34 11.32
C VAL A 137 -9.99 5.26 9.88
N TYR A 138 -9.29 5.92 8.95
CA TYR A 138 -9.61 5.88 7.54
C TYR A 138 -8.38 6.17 6.68
N SER A 139 -8.26 5.48 5.57
CA SER A 139 -7.26 5.76 4.55
C SER A 139 -7.81 5.40 3.17
N SER A 140 -7.67 6.28 2.19
CA SER A 140 -8.12 6.03 0.83
C SER A 140 -7.29 6.80 -0.19
N LYS A 141 -7.41 6.40 -1.45
CA LYS A 141 -6.85 7.11 -2.59
C LYS A 141 -7.84 8.19 -3.05
N MET A 142 -7.33 9.36 -3.34
CA MET A 142 -8.06 10.49 -3.90
C MET A 142 -7.40 10.96 -5.20
N VAL A 143 -8.19 11.24 -6.22
CA VAL A 143 -7.72 11.77 -7.50
C VAL A 143 -8.17 13.21 -7.64
N LEU A 144 -7.24 14.12 -7.90
CA LEU A 144 -7.50 15.53 -8.16
C LEU A 144 -7.36 15.81 -9.67
N GLN A 145 -8.39 16.38 -10.28
CA GLN A 145 -8.46 16.70 -11.71
C GLN A 145 -8.60 18.21 -11.96
#